data_ebe06ec213cb52975159502e7a78bb8d
#
_entry.id   ebe06ec213cb52975159502e7a78bb8d
#
_cell.length_a   1.000
_cell.length_b   1.000
_cell.length_c   1.000
_cell.angle_alpha   90.00
_cell.angle_beta   90.00
_cell.angle_gamma   90.00
#
_symmetry.space_group_name_H-M   'P 1'
#
loop_
_entity.id
_entity.type
_entity.pdbx_description
1 polymer ?
#
loop_
_entity_poly.entity_id
_entity_poly.type
_entity_poly.pdbx_seq_one_letter_code
_entity_poly.pdbx_strand_id
1 'polypeptide(L)'
;MVGFGVFKVTDKEECKQSVLCAIRTGYRLIDTAAIYANEDAVGDAVREAIAEGLCTREELFITSKLWVQDMANAGMAKAGIAASLKKSGLEYFDLYLLHQAMGDYFSAWRALEEAYEAGILKAIGVSNFYAHVLANFCETVRIK
;
A
#
# COMPACT_ATOMS: atom_id res chain seq x y z
N MET A 1 -9.18 -10.32 11.19
CA MET A 1 -7.90 -9.67 11.54
C MET A 1 -8.19 -8.18 11.77
N VAL A 2 -7.60 -7.57 12.80
CA VAL A 2 -7.71 -6.12 13.05
C VAL A 2 -6.44 -5.45 12.52
N GLY A 3 -6.60 -4.32 11.81
CA GLY A 3 -5.50 -3.54 11.24
C GLY A 3 -5.27 -2.23 11.97
N PHE A 4 -4.06 -1.68 11.85
CA PHE A 4 -3.67 -0.38 12.35
C PHE A 4 -3.38 0.56 11.18
N GLY A 5 -4.07 1.71 11.11
CA GLY A 5 -3.91 2.70 10.05
C GLY A 5 -3.22 3.96 10.55
N VAL A 6 -2.37 4.55 9.70
CA VAL A 6 -1.54 5.73 10.03
C VAL A 6 -1.99 7.01 9.31
N PHE A 7 -3.21 7.07 8.83
CA PHE A 7 -3.73 8.29 8.20
C PHE A 7 -3.69 9.48 9.18
N LYS A 8 -3.19 10.63 8.70
CA LYS A 8 -2.98 11.87 9.48
C LYS A 8 -1.92 11.81 10.57
N VAL A 9 -1.17 10.74 10.72
CA VAL A 9 0.03 10.74 11.55
C VAL A 9 1.18 11.33 10.73
N THR A 10 1.40 12.63 10.87
CA THR A 10 2.34 13.39 10.01
C THR A 10 3.74 13.47 10.57
N ASP A 11 3.91 13.37 11.88
CA ASP A 11 5.21 13.24 12.50
C ASP A 11 5.76 11.83 12.31
N LYS A 12 6.96 11.74 11.74
CA LYS A 12 7.55 10.46 11.34
C LYS A 12 7.96 9.60 12.53
N GLU A 13 8.48 10.21 13.58
CA GLU A 13 8.87 9.45 14.76
C GLU A 13 7.63 8.96 15.52
N GLU A 14 6.60 9.80 15.66
CA GLU A 14 5.31 9.38 16.22
C GLU A 14 4.69 8.25 15.40
N CYS A 15 4.72 8.33 14.05
CA CYS A 15 4.23 7.29 13.17
C CYS A 15 4.97 5.97 13.38
N LYS A 16 6.30 6.02 13.38
CA LYS A 16 7.17 4.87 13.61
C LYS A 16 6.88 4.21 14.96
N GLN A 17 6.86 4.99 16.04
CA GLN A 17 6.61 4.47 17.39
C GLN A 17 5.19 3.90 17.53
N SER A 18 4.19 4.51 16.88
CA SER A 18 2.82 4.01 16.89
C SER A 18 2.71 2.64 16.18
N VAL A 19 3.37 2.48 15.04
CA VAL A 19 3.41 1.19 14.30
C VAL A 19 4.16 0.13 15.11
N LEU A 20 5.30 0.46 15.71
CA LEU A 20 6.03 -0.46 16.61
C LEU A 20 5.18 -0.90 17.79
N CYS A 21 4.48 0.03 18.45
CA CYS A 21 3.57 -0.27 19.53
C CYS A 21 2.44 -1.20 19.08
N ALA A 22 1.85 -0.95 17.89
CA ALA A 22 0.84 -1.82 17.33
C ALA A 22 1.37 -3.25 17.10
N ILE A 23 2.57 -3.40 16.50
CA ILE A 23 3.18 -4.71 16.27
C ILE A 23 3.47 -5.43 17.61
N ARG A 24 4.02 -4.72 18.60
CA ARG A 24 4.29 -5.25 19.95
C ARG A 24 3.02 -5.74 20.66
N THR A 25 1.88 -5.11 20.38
CA THR A 25 0.58 -5.50 20.96
C THR A 25 -0.17 -6.55 20.13
N GLY A 26 0.45 -7.08 19.06
CA GLY A 26 -0.07 -8.19 18.27
C GLY A 26 -0.78 -7.82 16.97
N TYR A 27 -0.81 -6.52 16.58
CA TYR A 27 -1.26 -6.16 15.22
C TYR A 27 -0.30 -6.73 14.18
N ARG A 28 -0.85 -7.20 13.08
CA ARG A 28 -0.08 -7.73 11.95
C ARG A 28 -0.47 -7.10 10.62
N LEU A 29 -1.56 -6.33 10.55
CA LEU A 29 -1.97 -5.55 9.40
C LEU A 29 -1.73 -4.07 9.67
N ILE A 30 -0.91 -3.43 8.81
CA ILE A 30 -0.59 -1.99 8.85
C ILE A 30 -1.04 -1.36 7.54
N ASP A 31 -1.78 -0.27 7.62
CA ASP A 31 -2.31 0.47 6.47
C ASP A 31 -1.71 1.87 6.37
N THR A 32 -1.06 2.15 5.25
CA THR A 32 -0.57 3.47 4.86
C THR A 32 -1.01 3.82 3.43
N ALA A 33 -0.51 4.90 2.87
CA ALA A 33 -0.70 5.31 1.47
C ALA A 33 0.38 6.32 1.04
N ALA A 34 0.66 6.38 -0.26
CA ALA A 34 1.62 7.34 -0.81
C ALA A 34 1.34 8.79 -0.39
N ILE A 35 0.06 9.20 -0.40
CA ILE A 35 -0.36 10.56 -0.03
C ILE A 35 -0.23 10.86 1.47
N TYR A 36 -0.12 9.85 2.34
CA TYR A 36 0.05 10.08 3.78
C TYR A 36 1.45 10.57 4.12
N ALA A 37 2.40 10.44 3.19
CA ALA A 37 3.79 10.88 3.29
C ALA A 37 4.57 10.25 4.47
N ASN A 38 4.13 9.09 4.94
CA ASN A 38 4.72 8.38 6.09
C ASN A 38 5.10 6.91 5.80
N GLU A 39 5.16 6.51 4.51
CA GLU A 39 5.57 5.15 4.11
C GLU A 39 6.98 4.78 4.60
N ASP A 40 7.88 5.77 4.67
CA ASP A 40 9.23 5.62 5.22
C ASP A 40 9.20 5.27 6.71
N ALA A 41 8.41 5.97 7.51
CA ALA A 41 8.26 5.70 8.93
C ALA A 41 7.64 4.31 9.20
N VAL A 42 6.67 3.90 8.38
CA VAL A 42 6.11 2.54 8.43
C VAL A 42 7.19 1.50 8.10
N GLY A 43 7.97 1.72 7.04
CA GLY A 43 9.06 0.82 6.66
C GLY A 43 10.15 0.72 7.73
N ASP A 44 10.50 1.84 8.37
CA ASP A 44 11.46 1.87 9.49
C ASP A 44 10.94 1.06 10.67
N ALA A 45 9.66 1.22 11.03
CA ALA A 45 9.04 0.45 12.11
C ALA A 45 9.01 -1.05 11.82
N VAL A 46 8.70 -1.45 10.57
CA VAL A 46 8.71 -2.85 10.15
C VAL A 46 10.11 -3.45 10.29
N ARG A 47 11.15 -2.75 9.81
CA ARG A 47 12.54 -3.22 9.94
C ARG A 47 12.98 -3.36 11.39
N GLU A 48 12.64 -2.38 12.22
CA GLU A 48 12.95 -2.41 13.65
C GLU A 48 12.23 -3.56 14.36
N ALA A 49 10.94 -3.76 14.10
CA ALA A 49 10.17 -4.87 14.67
C ALA A 49 10.78 -6.25 14.33
N ILE A 50 11.23 -6.43 13.08
CA ILE A 50 11.91 -7.66 12.64
C ILE A 50 13.26 -7.81 13.34
N ALA A 51 14.04 -6.74 13.43
CA ALA A 51 15.34 -6.74 14.10
C ALA A 51 15.23 -7.04 15.61
N GLU A 52 14.15 -6.61 16.26
CA GLU A 52 13.82 -6.94 17.65
C GLU A 52 13.28 -8.37 17.84
N GLY A 53 13.02 -9.11 16.74
CA GLY A 53 12.46 -10.46 16.80
C GLY A 53 10.97 -10.51 17.19
N LEU A 54 10.23 -9.41 17.02
CA LEU A 54 8.80 -9.33 17.33
C LEU A 54 7.94 -10.09 16.31
N CYS A 55 8.41 -10.18 15.08
CA CYS A 55 7.75 -10.87 13.97
C CYS A 55 8.73 -11.05 12.80
N THR A 56 8.34 -11.90 11.83
CA THR A 56 8.99 -11.95 10.52
C THR A 56 8.26 -11.06 9.52
N ARG A 57 8.85 -10.80 8.34
CA ARG A 57 8.20 -10.01 7.27
C ARG A 57 6.92 -10.72 6.77
N GLU A 58 6.93 -12.03 6.70
CA GLU A 58 5.84 -12.86 6.20
C GLU A 58 4.63 -12.89 7.15
N GLU A 59 4.84 -12.60 8.43
CA GLU A 59 3.75 -12.48 9.41
C GLU A 59 3.05 -11.13 9.34
N LEU A 60 3.65 -10.13 8.68
CA LEU A 60 3.08 -8.79 8.51
C LEU A 60 2.32 -8.68 7.20
N PHE A 61 1.19 -7.98 7.24
CA PHE A 61 0.39 -7.61 6.09
C PHE A 61 0.41 -6.08 5.93
N ILE A 62 1.21 -5.59 4.98
CA ILE A 62 1.41 -4.15 4.77
C ILE A 62 0.63 -3.69 3.55
N THR A 63 -0.29 -2.74 3.78
CA THR A 63 -1.10 -2.12 2.72
C THR A 63 -0.60 -0.71 2.42
N SER A 64 -0.43 -0.39 1.14
CA SER A 64 -0.28 0.99 0.68
C SER A 64 -1.20 1.27 -0.52
N LYS A 65 -1.20 2.51 -1.03
CA LYS A 65 -2.17 2.95 -2.03
C LYS A 65 -1.53 3.96 -2.98
N LEU A 66 -1.78 3.78 -4.28
CA LEU A 66 -1.39 4.71 -5.33
C LEU A 66 -2.28 5.96 -5.29
N TRP A 67 -1.68 7.14 -5.28
CA TRP A 67 -2.43 8.37 -5.27
C TRP A 67 -2.82 8.85 -6.68
N VAL A 68 -3.86 9.68 -6.78
CA VAL A 68 -4.48 10.08 -8.04
C VAL A 68 -3.54 10.79 -9.01
N GLN A 69 -2.54 11.55 -8.52
CA GLN A 69 -1.55 12.18 -9.37
C GLN A 69 -0.70 11.19 -10.16
N ASP A 70 -0.48 10.00 -9.61
CA ASP A 70 0.29 8.95 -10.25
C ASP A 70 -0.57 8.06 -11.16
N MET A 71 -1.87 8.33 -11.29
CA MET A 71 -2.81 7.56 -12.11
C MET A 71 -3.08 8.20 -13.49
N ALA A 72 -2.30 9.18 -13.93
CA ALA A 72 -2.52 9.83 -15.22
C ALA A 72 -2.24 8.91 -16.42
N ASN A 73 -1.40 7.90 -16.26
CA ASN A 73 -1.13 6.85 -17.24
C ASN A 73 -0.36 5.68 -16.59
N ALA A 74 -0.22 4.56 -17.30
CA ALA A 74 0.45 3.36 -16.79
C ALA A 74 1.94 3.61 -16.40
N GLY A 75 2.64 4.48 -17.13
CA GLY A 75 4.04 4.81 -16.83
C GLY A 75 4.19 5.55 -15.49
N MET A 76 3.33 6.51 -15.22
CA MET A 76 3.28 7.21 -13.93
C MET A 76 2.87 6.27 -12.80
N ALA A 77 1.91 5.38 -13.05
CA ALA A 77 1.52 4.39 -12.05
C ALA A 77 2.68 3.44 -11.68
N LYS A 78 3.44 2.94 -12.64
CA LYS A 78 4.66 2.14 -12.40
C LYS A 78 5.70 2.93 -11.59
N ALA A 79 5.92 4.19 -11.94
CA ALA A 79 6.84 5.05 -11.19
C ALA A 79 6.37 5.29 -9.75
N GLY A 80 5.07 5.48 -9.53
CA GLY A 80 4.46 5.64 -8.21
C GLY A 80 4.62 4.39 -7.34
N ILE A 81 4.39 3.19 -7.89
CA ILE A 81 4.62 1.91 -7.19
C ILE A 81 6.10 1.79 -6.78
N ALA A 82 7.02 2.04 -7.72
CA ALA A 82 8.45 2.00 -7.45
C ALA A 82 8.89 3.02 -6.39
N ALA A 83 8.29 4.22 -6.41
CA ALA A 83 8.55 5.27 -5.42
C ALA A 83 8.07 4.85 -4.01
N SER A 84 6.89 4.23 -3.88
CA SER A 84 6.37 3.69 -2.62
C SER A 84 7.27 2.61 -2.04
N LEU A 85 7.72 1.65 -2.87
CA LEU A 85 8.67 0.61 -2.44
C LEU A 85 10.00 1.21 -1.99
N LYS A 86 10.55 2.13 -2.78
CA LYS A 86 11.80 2.82 -2.42
C LYS A 86 11.65 3.60 -1.12
N LYS A 87 10.55 4.31 -0.93
CA LYS A 87 10.29 5.12 0.25
C LYS A 87 10.12 4.27 1.52
N SER A 88 9.35 3.20 1.43
CA SER A 88 9.17 2.27 2.56
C SER A 88 10.42 1.41 2.82
N GLY A 89 11.26 1.20 1.80
CA GLY A 89 12.38 0.25 1.86
C GLY A 89 11.93 -1.21 1.98
N LEU A 90 10.70 -1.51 1.57
CA LEU A 90 10.17 -2.86 1.52
C LEU A 90 10.42 -3.48 0.13
N GLU A 91 10.60 -4.80 0.09
CA GLU A 91 10.74 -5.54 -1.17
C GLU A 91 9.40 -5.74 -1.88
N TYR A 92 8.30 -5.83 -1.12
CA TYR A 92 6.95 -6.01 -1.64
C TYR A 92 5.91 -5.41 -0.70
N PHE A 93 4.71 -5.12 -1.23
CA PHE A 93 3.50 -4.88 -0.45
C PHE A 93 2.58 -6.10 -0.50
N ASP A 94 1.93 -6.40 0.61
CA ASP A 94 0.95 -7.49 0.69
C ASP A 94 -0.35 -7.12 -0.05
N LEU A 95 -0.75 -5.85 0.04
CA LEU A 95 -1.87 -5.29 -0.71
C LEU A 95 -1.52 -3.89 -1.20
N TYR A 96 -1.80 -3.61 -2.47
CA TYR A 96 -1.65 -2.27 -3.02
C TYR A 96 -2.93 -1.83 -3.73
N LEU A 97 -3.43 -0.65 -3.37
CA LEU A 97 -4.73 -0.19 -3.82
C LEU A 97 -4.64 1.01 -4.75
N LEU A 98 -5.54 1.11 -5.72
CA LEU A 98 -5.92 2.41 -6.28
C LEU A 98 -6.70 3.17 -5.21
N HIS A 99 -6.20 4.35 -4.79
CA HIS A 99 -6.73 5.05 -3.62
C HIS A 99 -8.10 5.67 -3.85
N GLN A 100 -8.37 6.13 -5.09
CA GLN A 100 -9.60 6.77 -5.51
C GLN A 100 -9.95 6.38 -6.94
N ALA A 101 -11.24 6.40 -7.28
CA ALA A 101 -11.72 6.21 -8.64
C ALA A 101 -11.62 7.52 -9.46
N MET A 102 -10.38 8.03 -9.64
CA MET A 102 -10.11 9.29 -10.32
C MET A 102 -8.94 9.12 -11.30
N GLY A 103 -8.87 10.00 -12.32
CA GLY A 103 -7.84 9.90 -13.36
C GLY A 103 -8.02 8.68 -14.27
N ASP A 104 -6.93 8.23 -14.88
CA ASP A 104 -6.93 7.01 -15.72
C ASP A 104 -6.65 5.76 -14.86
N TYR A 105 -7.60 5.45 -13.97
CA TYR A 105 -7.47 4.30 -13.08
C TYR A 105 -7.47 2.96 -13.81
N PHE A 106 -7.94 2.88 -15.07
CA PHE A 106 -7.82 1.67 -15.88
C PHE A 106 -6.37 1.42 -16.32
N SER A 107 -5.66 2.44 -16.79
CA SER A 107 -4.24 2.31 -17.11
C SER A 107 -3.38 2.09 -15.86
N ALA A 108 -3.74 2.73 -14.74
CA ALA A 108 -3.09 2.50 -13.46
C ALA A 108 -3.29 1.06 -12.97
N TRP A 109 -4.50 0.49 -13.15
CA TRP A 109 -4.77 -0.90 -12.79
C TRP A 109 -3.90 -1.89 -13.59
N ARG A 110 -3.70 -1.66 -14.88
CA ARG A 110 -2.79 -2.49 -15.70
C ARG A 110 -1.37 -2.49 -15.14
N ALA A 111 -0.89 -1.35 -14.63
CA ALA A 111 0.40 -1.28 -13.97
C ALA A 111 0.43 -2.08 -12.65
N LEU A 112 -0.67 -2.08 -11.88
CA LEU A 112 -0.81 -2.93 -10.70
C LEU A 112 -0.83 -4.43 -11.08
N GLU A 113 -1.56 -4.81 -12.14
CA GLU A 113 -1.59 -6.19 -12.65
C GLU A 113 -0.18 -6.69 -13.02
N GLU A 114 0.61 -5.87 -13.73
CA GLU A 114 1.99 -6.22 -14.07
C GLU A 114 2.88 -6.36 -12.82
N ALA A 115 2.74 -5.48 -11.84
CA ALA A 115 3.49 -5.55 -10.59
C ALA A 115 3.06 -6.76 -9.73
N TYR A 116 1.79 -7.16 -9.78
CA TYR A 116 1.29 -8.39 -9.17
C TYR A 116 1.89 -9.63 -9.83
N GLU A 117 1.89 -9.70 -11.15
CA GLU A 117 2.51 -10.82 -11.90
C GLU A 117 4.02 -10.93 -11.67
N ALA A 118 4.69 -9.79 -11.47
CA ALA A 118 6.10 -9.73 -11.09
C ALA A 118 6.37 -10.11 -9.62
N GLY A 119 5.33 -10.33 -8.82
CA GLY A 119 5.43 -10.69 -7.40
C GLY A 119 5.82 -9.53 -6.48
N ILE A 120 5.87 -8.31 -6.99
CA ILE A 120 6.16 -7.08 -6.25
C ILE A 120 4.97 -6.66 -5.36
N LEU A 121 3.76 -6.94 -5.83
CA LEU A 121 2.51 -6.79 -5.09
C LEU A 121 1.91 -8.18 -4.89
N LYS A 122 1.56 -8.57 -3.66
CA LYS A 122 0.99 -9.89 -3.38
C LYS A 122 -0.52 -9.95 -3.60
N ALA A 123 -1.19 -8.81 -3.45
CA ALA A 123 -2.59 -8.59 -3.82
C ALA A 123 -2.76 -7.16 -4.32
N ILE A 124 -3.76 -6.95 -5.16
CA ILE A 124 -4.13 -5.65 -5.69
C ILE A 124 -5.62 -5.40 -5.46
N GLY A 125 -6.01 -4.14 -5.35
CA GLY A 125 -7.40 -3.80 -5.10
C GLY A 125 -7.70 -2.32 -5.32
N VAL A 126 -8.91 -1.93 -4.96
CA VAL A 126 -9.39 -0.56 -5.11
C VAL A 126 -9.98 -0.04 -3.80
N SER A 127 -9.93 1.28 -3.64
CA SER A 127 -10.47 2.00 -2.49
C SER A 127 -11.33 3.16 -2.98
N ASN A 128 -12.41 3.46 -2.26
CA ASN A 128 -13.33 4.55 -2.61
C ASN A 128 -13.99 4.42 -4.00
N PHE A 129 -14.20 3.20 -4.46
CA PHE A 129 -14.97 2.90 -5.68
C PHE A 129 -16.42 2.69 -5.29
N TYR A 130 -17.30 3.61 -5.69
CA TYR A 130 -18.74 3.44 -5.49
C TYR A 130 -19.28 2.27 -6.32
N ALA A 131 -20.39 1.69 -5.92
CA ALA A 131 -20.92 0.44 -6.47
C ALA A 131 -21.03 0.43 -8.00
N HIS A 132 -21.50 1.51 -8.62
CA HIS A 132 -21.63 1.60 -10.08
C HIS A 132 -20.27 1.70 -10.80
N VAL A 133 -19.29 2.38 -10.20
CA VAL A 133 -17.92 2.47 -10.72
C VAL A 133 -17.22 1.13 -10.59
N LEU A 134 -17.36 0.48 -9.44
CA LEU A 134 -16.78 -0.84 -9.18
C LEU A 134 -17.35 -1.90 -10.15
N ALA A 135 -18.66 -1.90 -10.37
CA ALA A 135 -19.29 -2.83 -11.31
C ALA A 135 -18.71 -2.67 -12.72
N ASN A 136 -18.67 -1.44 -13.26
CA ASN A 136 -18.07 -1.16 -14.56
C ASN A 136 -16.58 -1.54 -14.62
N PHE A 137 -15.84 -1.24 -13.55
CA PHE A 137 -14.44 -1.59 -13.43
C PHE A 137 -14.22 -3.12 -13.50
N CYS A 138 -15.00 -3.90 -12.74
CA CYS A 138 -14.89 -5.36 -12.72
C CYS A 138 -15.23 -6.02 -14.08
N GLU A 139 -16.12 -5.41 -14.89
CA GLU A 139 -16.40 -5.91 -16.24
C GLU A 139 -15.23 -5.69 -17.22
N THR A 140 -14.35 -4.73 -16.92
CA THR A 140 -13.33 -4.25 -17.86
C THR A 140 -11.93 -4.79 -17.57
N VAL A 141 -11.62 -5.07 -16.28
CA VAL A 141 -10.27 -5.48 -15.87
C VAL A 141 -10.04 -6.99 -15.98
N ARG A 142 -8.79 -7.38 -16.15
CA ARG A 142 -8.39 -8.78 -16.32
C ARG A 142 -8.32 -9.53 -14.98
N ILE A 143 -7.66 -8.93 -14.00
CA ILE A 143 -7.60 -9.47 -12.61
C ILE A 143 -8.72 -8.81 -11.80
N LYS A 144 -9.55 -9.62 -11.13
CA LYS A 144 -10.71 -9.15 -10.34
C LYS A 144 -10.53 -9.43 -8.87
#